data_c90b6020057b02b455c874e323164670
#
_entry.id   c90b6020057b02b455c874e323164670
#
_cell.length_a   1.000
_cell.length_b   1.000
_cell.length_c   1.000
_cell.angle_alpha   90.00
_cell.angle_beta   90.00
_cell.angle_gamma   90.00
#
_symmetry.space_group_name_H-M   'P 1'
#
loop_
_entity.id
_entity.type
_entity.pdbx_description
1 polymer ?
#
loop_
_entity_poly.entity_id
_entity_poly.type
_entity_poly.pdbx_seq_one_letter_code
_entity_poly.pdbx_strand_id
1 'polypeptide(L)'
;MKFLVTVTPRQVAPMPPGAIAELLSAQRDWLKQKLEDGTLDCAYGFIGGGGVGIANADSIEEMHALLVQSPGFPIGDNEVRPLGDFNETIEAGIGALRRVASMMPGPAS
;
A
#
# COMPACT_ATOMS: atom_id res chain seq x y z
N MET A 1 -12.81 -1.72 0.26
CA MET A 1 -11.61 -2.52 -0.07
C MET A 1 -10.42 -1.97 0.70
N LYS A 2 -9.55 -2.85 1.09
CA LYS A 2 -8.31 -2.46 1.80
C LYS A 2 -7.12 -2.59 0.86
N PHE A 3 -6.18 -1.67 1.00
CA PHE A 3 -4.96 -1.62 0.20
C PHE A 3 -3.75 -1.45 1.11
N LEU A 4 -2.73 -2.25 0.86
CA LEU A 4 -1.43 -2.05 1.49
C LEU A 4 -0.66 -1.03 0.66
N VAL A 5 -0.23 0.04 1.31
CA VAL A 5 0.58 1.09 0.66
C VAL A 5 1.96 1.06 1.28
N THR A 6 2.97 0.90 0.45
CA THR A 6 4.37 0.95 0.87
C THR A 6 5.04 2.11 0.14
N VAL A 7 5.75 2.95 0.87
CA VAL A 7 6.43 4.11 0.34
C VAL A 7 7.91 4.00 0.68
N THR A 8 8.76 4.08 -0.35
CA THR A 8 10.21 4.15 -0.17
C THR A 8 10.71 5.50 -0.66
N PRO A 9 11.74 6.07 -0.01
CA PRO A 9 12.31 7.35 -0.45
C PRO A 9 12.82 7.24 -1.87
N ARG A 10 12.50 8.26 -2.67
CA ARG A 10 12.91 8.35 -4.06
C ARG A 10 13.99 9.40 -4.20
N GLN A 11 15.03 9.10 -4.98
CA GLN A 11 15.99 10.13 -5.35
C GLN A 11 15.33 11.04 -6.38
N VAL A 12 15.07 12.26 -5.97
CA VAL A 12 14.55 13.32 -6.85
C VAL A 12 15.66 14.32 -7.10
N ALA A 13 15.43 15.26 -8.03
CA ALA A 13 16.35 16.37 -8.23
C ALA A 13 16.68 17.03 -6.91
N PRO A 14 17.89 17.63 -6.75
CA PRO A 14 18.29 18.22 -5.48
C PRO A 14 17.25 19.19 -4.94
N MET A 15 16.81 18.91 -3.72
CA MET A 15 15.84 19.73 -3.03
C MET A 15 16.48 20.18 -1.71
N PRO A 16 16.36 21.45 -1.35
CA PRO A 16 16.91 21.93 -0.07
C PRO A 16 16.34 21.12 1.10
N PRO A 17 17.17 20.80 2.12
CA PRO A 17 16.68 20.05 3.28
C PRO A 17 15.46 20.66 3.96
N GLY A 18 15.38 21.98 4.00
CA GLY A 18 14.21 22.66 4.56
C GLY A 18 12.93 22.40 3.77
N ALA A 19 13.01 22.31 2.45
CA ALA A 19 11.85 21.99 1.61
C ALA A 19 11.39 20.57 1.82
N ILE A 20 12.31 19.63 1.97
CA ILE A 20 11.99 18.23 2.29
C ILE A 20 11.31 18.15 3.66
N ALA A 21 11.83 18.88 4.66
CA ALA A 21 11.24 18.92 5.99
C ALA A 21 9.81 19.46 5.96
N GLU A 22 9.53 20.46 5.14
CA GLU A 22 8.18 20.99 4.97
C GLU A 22 7.23 19.95 4.36
N LEU A 23 7.67 19.21 3.34
CA LEU A 23 6.87 18.15 2.74
C LEU A 23 6.59 17.03 3.75
N LEU A 24 7.58 16.64 4.52
CA LEU A 24 7.41 15.59 5.53
C LEU A 24 6.49 16.05 6.66
N SER A 25 6.56 17.31 7.05
CA SER A 25 5.66 17.88 8.04
C SER A 25 4.21 17.85 7.54
N ALA A 26 3.98 18.26 6.31
CA ALA A 26 2.66 18.21 5.68
C ALA A 26 2.17 16.77 5.55
N GLN A 27 3.04 15.84 5.19
CA GLN A 27 2.72 14.41 5.09
C GLN A 27 2.29 13.85 6.43
N ARG A 28 3.02 14.18 7.50
CA ARG A 28 2.66 13.75 8.85
C ARG A 28 1.25 14.22 9.23
N ASP A 29 0.94 15.47 8.97
CA ASP A 29 -0.35 16.04 9.33
C ASP A 29 -1.48 15.44 8.50
N TRP A 30 -1.22 15.18 7.22
CA TRP A 30 -2.16 14.51 6.33
C TRP A 30 -2.45 13.08 6.80
N LEU A 31 -1.41 12.32 7.18
CA LEU A 31 -1.56 10.96 7.70
C LEU A 31 -2.37 10.95 8.99
N LYS A 32 -2.11 11.88 9.90
CA LYS A 32 -2.89 12.00 11.14
C LYS A 32 -4.37 12.21 10.85
N GLN A 33 -4.68 13.10 9.91
CA GLN A 33 -6.06 13.36 9.52
C GLN A 33 -6.72 12.10 8.93
N LYS A 34 -6.02 11.38 8.07
CA LYS A 34 -6.55 10.17 7.44
C LYS A 34 -6.73 9.02 8.42
N LEU A 35 -5.89 8.94 9.45
CA LEU A 35 -6.10 7.99 10.54
C LEU A 35 -7.33 8.34 11.36
N GLU A 36 -7.55 9.62 11.63
CA GLU A 36 -8.70 10.08 12.40
C GLU A 36 -10.02 9.85 11.68
N ASP A 37 -10.06 10.06 10.36
CA ASP A 37 -11.31 9.92 9.60
C ASP A 37 -11.59 8.49 9.10
N GLY A 38 -10.70 7.55 9.41
CA GLY A 38 -10.87 6.14 9.05
C GLY A 38 -10.45 5.80 7.63
N THR A 39 -9.90 6.75 6.86
CA THR A 39 -9.36 6.48 5.52
C THR A 39 -8.16 5.53 5.62
N LEU A 40 -7.35 5.67 6.67
CA LEU A 40 -6.27 4.74 6.97
C LEU A 40 -6.61 3.96 8.25
N ASP A 41 -6.42 2.64 8.20
CA ASP A 41 -6.52 1.80 9.39
C ASP A 41 -5.29 1.96 10.28
N CYS A 42 -4.13 2.08 9.65
CA CYS A 42 -2.85 2.22 10.35
C CYS A 42 -1.82 2.86 9.42
N ALA A 43 -0.77 3.38 10.03
CA ALA A 43 0.38 3.92 9.32
C ALA A 43 1.61 3.81 10.21
N TYR A 44 2.72 3.35 9.65
CA TYR A 44 3.99 3.18 10.35
C TYR A 44 5.13 3.69 9.49
N GLY A 45 6.13 4.30 10.11
CA GLY A 45 7.35 4.71 9.44
C GLY A 45 8.40 3.62 9.48
N PHE A 46 9.12 3.42 8.37
CA PHE A 46 10.31 2.57 8.37
C PHE A 46 11.46 3.32 9.01
N ILE A 47 12.25 2.61 9.81
CA ILE A 47 13.51 3.17 10.31
C ILE A 47 14.42 3.40 9.10
N GLY A 48 14.87 4.62 8.92
CA GLY A 48 15.69 5.01 7.76
C GLY A 48 14.94 5.70 6.64
N GLY A 49 13.62 5.75 6.69
CA GLY A 49 12.79 6.49 5.74
C GLY A 49 11.75 5.64 5.03
N GLY A 50 10.69 6.30 4.61
CA GLY A 50 9.54 5.64 4.03
C GLY A 50 8.59 5.10 5.08
N GLY A 51 7.60 4.34 4.64
CA GLY A 51 6.61 3.83 5.55
C GLY A 51 5.64 2.85 4.90
N VAL A 52 4.72 2.37 5.70
CA VAL A 52 3.70 1.43 5.29
C VAL A 52 2.37 1.79 5.97
N GLY A 53 1.27 1.57 5.28
CA GLY A 53 -0.05 1.78 5.85
C GLY A 53 -1.09 0.92 5.16
N ILE A 54 -2.26 0.83 5.77
CA ILE A 54 -3.42 0.18 5.18
C ILE A 54 -4.50 1.23 4.98
N ALA A 55 -4.92 1.40 3.74
CA ALA A 55 -5.91 2.39 3.33
C ALA A 55 -7.21 1.72 2.91
N ASN A 56 -8.30 2.43 3.12
CA ASN A 56 -9.64 2.03 2.69
C ASN A 56 -10.07 2.89 1.50
N ALA A 57 -10.52 2.25 0.44
CA ALA A 57 -11.08 2.91 -0.72
C ALA A 57 -12.06 1.97 -1.40
N ASP A 58 -13.02 2.51 -2.14
CA ASP A 58 -14.05 1.70 -2.79
C ASP A 58 -13.60 1.13 -4.12
N SER A 59 -12.54 1.69 -4.69
CA SER A 59 -12.00 1.29 -5.99
C SER A 59 -10.51 1.58 -6.08
N ILE A 60 -9.88 1.00 -7.10
CA ILE A 60 -8.46 1.29 -7.41
C ILE A 60 -8.29 2.75 -7.79
N GLU A 61 -9.25 3.30 -8.54
CA GLU A 61 -9.23 4.70 -8.96
C GLU A 61 -9.30 5.66 -7.78
N GLU A 62 -10.15 5.34 -6.80
CA GLU A 62 -10.26 6.12 -5.56
C GLU A 62 -8.96 6.02 -4.74
N MET A 63 -8.37 4.83 -4.68
CA MET A 63 -7.07 4.64 -4.01
C MET A 63 -5.97 5.47 -4.69
N HIS A 64 -5.94 5.50 -6.01
CA HIS A 64 -4.98 6.31 -6.75
C HIS A 64 -5.18 7.80 -6.46
N ALA A 65 -6.43 8.27 -6.47
CA ALA A 65 -6.74 9.66 -6.15
C ALA A 65 -6.29 10.03 -4.73
N LEU A 66 -6.49 9.14 -3.77
CA LEU A 66 -6.01 9.34 -2.41
C LEU A 66 -4.49 9.46 -2.36
N LEU A 67 -3.81 8.59 -3.09
CA LEU A 67 -2.35 8.55 -3.13
C LEU A 67 -1.75 9.85 -3.67
N VAL A 68 -2.29 10.36 -4.78
CA VAL A 68 -1.76 11.59 -5.39
C VAL A 68 -2.07 12.85 -4.58
N GLN A 69 -3.03 12.79 -3.66
CA GLN A 69 -3.31 13.88 -2.73
C GLN A 69 -2.28 13.96 -1.59
N SER A 70 -1.54 12.90 -1.36
CA SER A 70 -0.55 12.85 -0.29
C SER A 70 0.57 13.84 -0.56
N PRO A 71 0.91 14.73 0.39
CA PRO A 71 1.98 15.70 0.20
C PRO A 71 3.34 15.10 -0.13
N GLY A 72 3.61 13.89 0.39
CA GLY A 72 4.86 13.18 0.14
C GLY A 72 4.90 12.41 -1.17
N PHE A 73 3.81 12.39 -1.95
CA PHE A 73 3.73 11.63 -3.19
C PHE A 73 4.92 11.90 -4.15
N PRO A 74 5.33 13.16 -4.39
CA PRO A 74 6.41 13.43 -5.34
C PRO A 74 7.79 12.93 -4.92
N ILE A 75 8.02 12.68 -3.63
CA ILE A 75 9.34 12.31 -3.10
C ILE A 75 9.41 10.84 -2.68
N GLY A 76 8.41 10.04 -2.99
CA GLY A 76 8.37 8.63 -2.65
C GLY A 76 8.01 7.75 -3.82
N ASP A 77 8.57 6.56 -3.85
CA ASP A 77 8.09 5.48 -4.71
C ASP A 77 6.99 4.75 -3.96
N ASN A 78 5.79 4.72 -4.54
CA ASN A 78 4.61 4.20 -3.91
C ASN A 78 4.22 2.87 -4.54
N GLU A 79 4.09 1.84 -3.72
CA GLU A 79 3.58 0.54 -4.14
C GLU A 79 2.25 0.30 -3.45
N VAL A 80 1.23 -0.07 -4.22
CA VAL A 80 -0.11 -0.30 -3.72
C VAL A 80 -0.54 -1.71 -4.08
N ARG A 81 -0.97 -2.48 -3.08
CA ARG A 81 -1.46 -3.85 -3.26
C ARG A 81 -2.87 -3.97 -2.69
N PRO A 82 -3.83 -4.47 -3.45
CA PRO A 82 -5.14 -4.78 -2.89
C PRO A 82 -5.04 -5.95 -1.92
N LEU A 83 -5.77 -5.88 -0.83
CA LEU A 83 -5.80 -6.90 0.21
C LEU A 83 -7.16 -7.60 0.19
N GLY A 84 -7.15 -8.91 0.25
CA GLY A 84 -8.34 -9.72 0.41
C GLY A 84 -8.37 -10.34 1.81
N ASP A 85 -9.52 -10.93 2.16
CA ASP A 85 -9.61 -11.74 3.35
C ASP A 85 -8.67 -12.95 3.22
N PHE A 86 -7.88 -13.23 4.26
CA PHE A 86 -6.88 -14.29 4.16
C PHE A 86 -7.50 -15.67 3.92
N ASN A 87 -8.62 -15.94 4.56
CA ASN A 87 -9.28 -17.23 4.42
C ASN A 87 -9.81 -17.44 2.99
N GLU A 88 -10.53 -16.47 2.46
CA GLU A 88 -11.05 -16.52 1.09
C GLU A 88 -9.92 -16.60 0.06
N THR A 89 -8.87 -15.82 0.27
CA THR A 89 -7.70 -15.78 -0.63
C THR A 89 -6.99 -17.14 -0.66
N ILE A 90 -6.76 -17.73 0.50
CA ILE A 90 -6.09 -19.04 0.60
C ILE A 90 -6.97 -20.15 0.05
N GLU A 91 -8.27 -20.13 0.35
CA GLU A 91 -9.21 -21.13 -0.20
C GLU A 91 -9.26 -21.09 -1.72
N ALA A 92 -9.24 -19.90 -2.31
CA ALA A 92 -9.18 -19.75 -3.76
C ALA A 92 -7.88 -20.35 -4.33
N GLY A 93 -6.76 -20.15 -3.66
CA GLY A 93 -5.47 -20.73 -4.04
C GLY A 93 -5.47 -22.25 -3.94
N ILE A 94 -6.02 -22.79 -2.85
CA ILE A 94 -6.15 -24.24 -2.67
C ILE A 94 -7.00 -24.84 -3.81
N GLY A 95 -8.15 -24.21 -4.11
CA GLY A 95 -9.02 -24.66 -5.18
C GLY A 95 -8.34 -24.65 -6.55
N ALA A 96 -7.56 -23.61 -6.83
CA ALA A 96 -6.80 -23.50 -8.08
C ALA A 96 -5.76 -24.62 -8.19
N LEU A 97 -5.02 -24.89 -7.11
CA LEU A 97 -4.00 -25.94 -7.09
C LEU A 97 -4.62 -27.34 -7.26
N ARG A 98 -5.76 -27.57 -6.63
CA ARG A 98 -6.48 -28.84 -6.78
C ARG A 98 -6.96 -29.06 -8.21
N ARG A 99 -7.41 -27.99 -8.90
CA ARG A 99 -7.80 -28.09 -10.30
C ARG A 99 -6.60 -28.43 -11.18
N VAL A 100 -5.47 -27.79 -10.97
CA VAL A 100 -4.23 -28.09 -11.70
C VAL A 100 -3.83 -29.53 -11.46
N ALA A 101 -3.85 -29.98 -10.21
CA ALA A 101 -3.48 -31.35 -9.86
C ALA A 101 -4.37 -32.37 -10.54
N SER A 102 -5.69 -32.12 -10.66
CA SER A 102 -6.62 -33.01 -11.31
C SER A 102 -6.43 -33.08 -12.82
N MET A 103 -5.80 -32.11 -13.43
CA MET A 103 -5.53 -32.06 -14.88
C MET A 103 -4.16 -32.63 -15.25
N MET A 104 -3.28 -32.89 -14.28
CA MET A 104 -1.95 -33.41 -14.54
C MET A 104 -2.02 -34.94 -14.69
N PRO A 105 -1.52 -35.51 -15.81
CA PRO A 105 -1.40 -36.95 -15.92
C PRO A 105 -0.26 -37.43 -15.04
N GLY A 106 -0.39 -38.61 -14.49
CA GLY A 106 0.67 -39.22 -13.73
C GLY A 106 0.19 -39.81 -12.42
N PRO A 107 1.05 -40.56 -11.74
CA PRO A 107 0.65 -41.18 -10.48
C PRO A 107 0.34 -40.05 -9.48
N ALA A 108 -0.80 -40.15 -8.87
CA ALA A 108 -1.12 -39.30 -7.74
C ALA A 108 -0.13 -39.66 -6.63
N SER A 109 0.67 -38.73 -6.28
CA SER A 109 1.62 -38.93 -5.21
C SER A 109 1.04 -38.48 -3.88
#